data_4b5dce5a49c275702d6891990f85d203
#
_entry.id   4b5dce5a49c275702d6891990f85d203
#
_cell.length_a   1.000
_cell.length_b   1.000
_cell.length_c   1.000
_cell.angle_alpha   90.00
_cell.angle_beta   90.00
_cell.angle_gamma   90.00
#
_symmetry.space_group_name_H-M   'P 1'
#
loop_
_entity.id
_entity.type
_entity.pdbx_description
1 polymer ?
#
loop_
_entity_poly.entity_id
_entity_poly.type
_entity_poly.pdbx_seq_one_letter_code
_entity_poly.pdbx_strand_id
1 'polypeptide(L)'
;PIWSDKTETASRLRGRIEAVLSWSTVAGHRTGDNPARWAGNLKELLPAPSKVAKEGNHPAIQIADTPRWFAALRERDGMGSRALEFAARTATRSQEVRGARWDELDLKAGMWTIPAARMKMDREHRVPLTAEAVAMLEALPRFADNPLVFPAPRGGEMSDMTLSATMKRLHAADVDAGGPGFIDRVSKRPAVPHGLRSTFRDWVAERTHFPGDMAEVALAHRVASAVEASYRRGDMVEK
;
A
#
# COMPACT_ATOMS: atom_id res chain seq x y z
N PRO A 1 -7.23 29.12 0.57
CA PRO A 1 -6.34 28.58 1.53
C PRO A 1 -6.23 27.07 1.42
N ILE A 2 -6.70 26.21 2.35
CA ILE A 2 -6.38 24.76 2.28
C ILE A 2 -6.89 24.02 1.04
N TRP A 3 -7.87 24.57 0.34
CA TRP A 3 -8.42 23.95 -0.89
C TRP A 3 -7.37 23.86 -2.00
N SER A 4 -6.54 24.86 -2.17
CA SER A 4 -5.50 24.89 -3.20
C SER A 4 -4.21 24.20 -2.75
N ASP A 5 -3.87 24.31 -1.44
CA ASP A 5 -2.57 23.86 -0.92
C ASP A 5 -2.59 22.38 -0.47
N LYS A 6 -3.74 21.91 0.04
CA LYS A 6 -3.96 20.58 0.57
C LYS A 6 -5.29 20.00 0.06
N THR A 7 -5.45 19.99 -1.25
CA THR A 7 -6.70 19.70 -1.96
C THR A 7 -7.35 18.39 -1.51
N GLU A 8 -6.58 17.31 -1.43
CA GLU A 8 -7.08 15.99 -1.00
C GLU A 8 -7.61 16.04 0.44
N THR A 9 -6.85 16.64 1.35
CA THR A 9 -7.27 16.82 2.77
C THR A 9 -8.52 17.68 2.86
N ALA A 10 -8.55 18.79 2.14
CA ALA A 10 -9.68 19.71 2.12
C ALA A 10 -10.94 19.05 1.55
N SER A 11 -10.81 18.28 0.46
CA SER A 11 -11.93 17.54 -0.15
C SER A 11 -12.50 16.48 0.79
N ARG A 12 -11.65 15.70 1.46
CA ARG A 12 -12.06 14.71 2.47
C ARG A 12 -12.72 15.35 3.67
N LEU A 13 -12.15 16.46 4.17
CA LEU A 13 -12.74 17.22 5.30
C LEU A 13 -14.12 17.75 4.91
N ARG A 14 -14.25 18.37 3.73
CA ARG A 14 -15.54 18.84 3.21
C ARG A 14 -16.57 17.71 3.18
N GLY A 15 -16.22 16.55 2.63
CA GLY A 15 -17.14 15.41 2.55
C GLY A 15 -17.59 14.91 3.92
N ARG A 16 -16.71 14.92 4.93
CA ARG A 16 -17.08 14.58 6.32
C ARG A 16 -18.03 15.62 6.93
N ILE A 17 -17.76 16.89 6.73
CA ILE A 17 -18.64 17.98 7.17
C ILE A 17 -20.01 17.86 6.49
N GLU A 18 -20.04 17.62 5.18
CA GLU A 18 -21.27 17.42 4.43
C GLU A 18 -22.11 16.27 5.00
N ALA A 19 -21.45 15.12 5.29
CA ALA A 19 -22.13 13.96 5.87
C ALA A 19 -22.74 14.25 7.25
N VAL A 20 -22.00 14.91 8.14
CA VAL A 20 -22.46 15.28 9.48
C VAL A 20 -23.63 16.26 9.41
N LEU A 21 -23.52 17.30 8.58
CA LEU A 21 -24.58 18.30 8.45
C LEU A 21 -25.83 17.73 7.78
N SER A 22 -25.68 16.83 6.81
CA SER A 22 -26.81 16.12 6.19
C SER A 22 -27.53 15.24 7.21
N TRP A 23 -26.76 14.44 7.98
CA TRP A 23 -27.34 13.65 9.08
C TRP A 23 -28.09 14.52 10.08
N SER A 24 -27.50 15.63 10.52
CA SER A 24 -28.09 16.57 11.48
C SER A 24 -29.42 17.17 10.96
N THR A 25 -29.50 17.43 9.66
CA THR A 25 -30.74 17.91 9.04
C THR A 25 -31.83 16.82 9.04
N VAL A 26 -31.48 15.59 8.64
CA VAL A 26 -32.42 14.45 8.61
C VAL A 26 -32.88 14.09 10.03
N ALA A 27 -32.03 14.19 11.03
CA ALA A 27 -32.34 13.93 12.43
C ALA A 27 -33.14 15.09 13.11
N GLY A 28 -33.46 16.15 12.39
CA GLY A 28 -34.25 17.28 12.93
C GLY A 28 -33.45 18.25 13.83
N HIS A 29 -32.13 18.09 13.93
CA HIS A 29 -31.28 18.97 14.75
C HIS A 29 -30.89 20.27 14.03
N ARG A 30 -31.18 20.38 12.74
CA ARG A 30 -30.82 21.52 11.91
C ARG A 30 -31.81 21.72 10.80
N THR A 31 -32.05 22.98 10.40
CA THR A 31 -32.85 23.37 9.24
C THR A 31 -31.99 24.07 8.19
N GLY A 32 -32.50 24.20 6.97
CA GLY A 32 -31.85 24.87 5.86
C GLY A 32 -30.83 24.00 5.10
N ASP A 33 -30.31 24.59 4.01
CA ASP A 33 -29.38 23.91 3.12
C ASP A 33 -28.05 23.54 3.76
N ASN A 34 -27.43 22.46 3.24
CA ASN A 34 -26.10 22.04 3.70
C ASN A 34 -24.99 22.87 3.02
N PRO A 35 -24.29 23.77 3.77
CA PRO A 35 -23.27 24.64 3.18
C PRO A 35 -22.05 23.88 2.69
N ALA A 36 -21.81 22.65 3.12
CA ALA A 36 -20.71 21.82 2.66
C ALA A 36 -21.05 20.94 1.44
N ARG A 37 -22.30 21.03 0.93
CA ARG A 37 -22.73 20.30 -0.26
C ARG A 37 -21.88 20.68 -1.47
N TRP A 38 -21.39 19.67 -2.20
CA TRP A 38 -20.59 19.93 -3.39
C TRP A 38 -21.44 20.35 -4.58
N ALA A 39 -22.35 19.47 -5.01
CA ALA A 39 -23.21 19.70 -6.18
C ALA A 39 -24.23 20.79 -5.88
N GLY A 40 -24.36 21.77 -6.80
CA GLY A 40 -25.30 22.90 -6.67
C GLY A 40 -24.96 23.89 -5.56
N ASN A 41 -23.72 23.86 -5.01
CA ASN A 41 -23.22 24.82 -4.03
C ASN A 41 -21.71 25.05 -4.22
N LEU A 42 -20.84 24.37 -3.47
CA LEU A 42 -19.40 24.66 -3.47
C LEU A 42 -18.73 24.41 -4.82
N LYS A 43 -19.29 23.56 -5.68
CA LYS A 43 -18.82 23.35 -7.05
C LYS A 43 -18.81 24.64 -7.87
N GLU A 44 -19.72 25.58 -7.59
CA GLU A 44 -19.81 26.86 -8.30
C GLU A 44 -18.80 27.91 -7.79
N LEU A 45 -18.25 27.69 -6.58
CA LEU A 45 -17.32 28.59 -5.90
C LEU A 45 -15.87 28.11 -5.92
N LEU A 46 -15.66 26.79 -6.02
CA LEU A 46 -14.34 26.17 -5.90
C LEU A 46 -14.03 25.34 -7.16
N PRO A 47 -12.79 25.37 -7.64
CA PRO A 47 -12.38 24.49 -8.72
C PRO A 47 -12.47 23.03 -8.27
N ALA A 48 -12.82 22.13 -9.22
CA ALA A 48 -12.85 20.70 -8.94
C ALA A 48 -11.49 20.21 -8.40
N PRO A 49 -11.47 19.32 -7.38
CA PRO A 49 -10.22 18.81 -6.81
C PRO A 49 -9.23 18.29 -7.86
N SER A 50 -9.72 17.57 -8.89
CA SER A 50 -8.90 17.05 -9.99
C SER A 50 -8.29 18.12 -10.90
N LYS A 51 -8.80 19.36 -10.87
CA LYS A 51 -8.22 20.50 -11.59
C LYS A 51 -7.13 21.21 -10.79
N VAL A 52 -7.20 21.11 -9.46
CA VAL A 52 -6.23 21.75 -8.55
C VAL A 52 -5.04 20.82 -8.27
N ALA A 53 -5.32 19.57 -7.93
CA ALA A 53 -4.30 18.56 -7.69
C ALA A 53 -4.45 17.43 -8.70
N LYS A 54 -3.44 17.23 -9.53
CA LYS A 54 -3.36 16.03 -10.36
C LYS A 54 -3.13 14.84 -9.45
N GLU A 55 -4.01 13.84 -9.50
CA GLU A 55 -3.73 12.55 -8.92
C GLU A 55 -2.45 12.00 -9.54
N GLY A 56 -1.43 11.84 -8.72
CA GLY A 56 -0.17 11.25 -9.11
C GLY A 56 -0.05 9.85 -8.52
N ASN A 57 0.68 8.98 -9.20
CA ASN A 57 1.06 7.70 -8.66
C ASN A 57 1.93 7.88 -7.40
N HIS A 58 1.90 6.90 -6.51
CA HIS A 58 2.82 6.86 -5.38
C HIS A 58 4.26 6.76 -5.89
N PRO A 59 5.20 7.58 -5.37
CA PRO A 59 6.59 7.53 -5.78
C PRO A 59 7.17 6.12 -5.66
N ALA A 60 7.70 5.60 -6.76
CA ALA A 60 8.19 4.22 -6.90
C ALA A 60 9.73 4.18 -7.01
N ILE A 61 10.32 3.07 -6.58
CA ILE A 61 11.74 2.79 -6.85
C ILE A 61 11.86 2.38 -8.32
N GLN A 62 12.90 2.87 -9.01
CA GLN A 62 13.20 2.42 -10.35
C GLN A 62 13.62 0.95 -10.34
N ILE A 63 13.25 0.17 -11.36
CA ILE A 63 13.63 -1.24 -11.48
C ILE A 63 15.17 -1.40 -11.39
N ALA A 64 15.91 -0.50 -12.03
CA ALA A 64 17.37 -0.51 -12.01
C ALA A 64 17.97 -0.27 -10.61
N ASP A 65 17.30 0.47 -9.75
CA ASP A 65 17.74 0.76 -8.39
C ASP A 65 17.35 -0.32 -7.37
N THR A 66 16.45 -1.22 -7.75
CA THR A 66 15.90 -2.26 -6.86
C THR A 66 16.99 -3.15 -6.23
N PRO A 67 18.02 -3.63 -6.96
CA PRO A 67 19.09 -4.44 -6.35
C PRO A 67 19.85 -3.67 -5.26
N ARG A 68 20.21 -2.43 -5.53
CA ARG A 68 20.93 -1.56 -4.58
C ARG A 68 20.07 -1.27 -3.35
N TRP A 69 18.78 -1.01 -3.56
CA TRP A 69 17.83 -0.79 -2.48
C TRP A 69 17.66 -2.03 -1.59
N PHE A 70 17.55 -3.23 -2.16
CA PHE A 70 17.46 -4.48 -1.40
C PHE A 70 18.73 -4.75 -0.60
N ALA A 71 19.92 -4.48 -1.18
CA ALA A 71 21.20 -4.62 -0.47
C ALA A 71 21.21 -3.71 0.78
N ALA A 72 20.93 -2.42 0.60
CA ALA A 72 20.88 -1.46 1.71
C ALA A 72 19.80 -1.80 2.76
N LEU A 73 18.65 -2.34 2.33
CA LEU A 73 17.59 -2.75 3.26
C LEU A 73 18.01 -3.94 4.14
N ARG A 74 18.69 -4.93 3.56
CA ARG A 74 19.14 -6.14 4.28
C ARG A 74 20.22 -5.87 5.31
N GLU A 75 21.05 -4.87 5.09
CA GLU A 75 22.05 -4.42 6.06
C GLU A 75 21.42 -3.77 7.32
N ARG A 76 20.13 -3.45 7.26
CA ARG A 76 19.45 -2.82 8.40
C ARG A 76 18.76 -3.85 9.27
N ASP A 77 19.03 -3.79 10.54
CA ASP A 77 18.35 -4.59 11.55
C ASP A 77 16.93 -4.11 11.85
N GLY A 78 16.18 -4.98 12.49
CA GLY A 78 14.87 -4.69 13.08
C GLY A 78 13.68 -5.11 12.23
N MET A 79 12.56 -5.35 12.91
CA MET A 79 11.32 -5.85 12.31
C MET A 79 10.74 -4.95 11.24
N GLY A 80 10.94 -3.63 11.33
CA GLY A 80 10.49 -2.69 10.30
C GLY A 80 11.19 -2.89 8.96
N SER A 81 12.49 -3.25 8.95
CA SER A 81 13.25 -3.59 7.75
C SER A 81 12.80 -4.92 7.17
N ARG A 82 12.60 -5.93 8.00
CA ARG A 82 12.10 -7.24 7.56
C ARG A 82 10.66 -7.16 7.00
N ALA A 83 9.79 -6.38 7.66
CA ALA A 83 8.43 -6.12 7.16
C ALA A 83 8.45 -5.39 5.81
N LEU A 84 9.33 -4.42 5.63
CA LEU A 84 9.46 -3.71 4.36
C LEU A 84 10.04 -4.61 3.25
N GLU A 85 11.01 -5.48 3.57
CA GLU A 85 11.51 -6.48 2.65
C GLU A 85 10.40 -7.44 2.22
N PHE A 86 9.60 -7.91 3.17
CA PHE A 86 8.47 -8.80 2.88
C PHE A 86 7.41 -8.12 2.01
N ALA A 87 7.10 -6.84 2.28
CA ALA A 87 6.21 -6.04 1.43
C ALA A 87 6.71 -5.94 -0.02
N ALA A 88 8.02 -5.76 -0.21
CA ALA A 88 8.63 -5.68 -1.54
C ALA A 88 8.58 -7.03 -2.27
N ARG A 89 8.85 -8.14 -1.57
CA ARG A 89 8.87 -9.50 -2.14
C ARG A 89 7.48 -10.01 -2.51
N THR A 90 6.45 -9.57 -1.79
CA THR A 90 5.07 -10.02 -1.99
C THR A 90 4.19 -9.02 -2.74
N ALA A 91 4.68 -7.81 -2.96
CA ALA A 91 3.93 -6.68 -3.52
C ALA A 91 2.58 -6.41 -2.81
N THR A 92 2.42 -6.85 -1.56
CA THR A 92 1.20 -6.65 -0.74
C THR A 92 1.14 -5.26 -0.13
N ARG A 93 -0.01 -4.87 0.40
CA ARG A 93 -0.16 -3.55 1.05
C ARG A 93 0.49 -3.53 2.43
N SER A 94 0.98 -2.35 2.80
CA SER A 94 1.62 -2.15 4.12
C SER A 94 0.76 -2.64 5.29
N GLN A 95 -0.56 -2.46 5.25
CA GLN A 95 -1.47 -2.93 6.28
C GLN A 95 -1.53 -4.46 6.33
N GLU A 96 -1.55 -5.13 5.17
CA GLU A 96 -1.55 -6.58 5.07
C GLU A 96 -0.28 -7.16 5.72
N VAL A 97 0.88 -6.58 5.41
CA VAL A 97 2.18 -6.99 5.98
C VAL A 97 2.26 -6.72 7.49
N ARG A 98 1.87 -5.54 7.95
CA ARG A 98 1.96 -5.17 9.37
C ARG A 98 1.12 -6.07 10.28
N GLY A 99 -0.03 -6.49 9.78
CA GLY A 99 -0.90 -7.41 10.50
C GLY A 99 -0.70 -8.90 10.12
N ALA A 100 0.37 -9.26 9.38
CA ALA A 100 0.65 -10.65 9.01
C ALA A 100 0.82 -11.53 10.25
N ARG A 101 0.21 -12.73 10.23
CA ARG A 101 0.19 -13.69 11.34
C ARG A 101 0.84 -14.99 10.91
N TRP A 102 1.45 -15.68 11.87
CA TRP A 102 2.11 -16.96 11.60
C TRP A 102 1.12 -18.05 11.19
N ASP A 103 -0.12 -18.00 11.67
CA ASP A 103 -1.19 -18.95 11.31
C ASP A 103 -1.75 -18.75 9.90
N GLU A 104 -1.37 -17.65 9.21
CA GLU A 104 -1.70 -17.41 7.80
C GLU A 104 -0.64 -17.94 6.83
N LEU A 105 0.53 -18.39 7.34
CA LEU A 105 1.69 -18.80 6.55
C LEU A 105 1.87 -20.31 6.53
N ASP A 106 1.75 -20.90 5.38
CA ASP A 106 2.25 -22.26 5.11
C ASP A 106 3.64 -22.15 4.44
N LEU A 107 4.70 -22.15 5.27
CA LEU A 107 6.07 -22.03 4.78
C LEU A 107 6.50 -23.27 3.99
N LYS A 108 5.88 -24.43 4.25
CA LYS A 108 6.17 -25.69 3.57
C LYS A 108 5.60 -25.70 2.15
N ALA A 109 4.40 -25.16 2.00
CA ALA A 109 3.78 -24.96 0.68
C ALA A 109 4.25 -23.66 -0.01
N GLY A 110 5.02 -22.80 0.68
CA GLY A 110 5.40 -21.50 0.15
C GLY A 110 4.19 -20.59 -0.09
N MET A 111 3.25 -20.53 0.84
CA MET A 111 2.00 -19.80 0.67
C MET A 111 1.65 -18.92 1.85
N TRP A 112 1.25 -17.68 1.59
CA TRP A 112 0.61 -16.80 2.57
C TRP A 112 -0.85 -16.57 2.18
N THR A 113 -1.78 -16.99 3.04
CA THR A 113 -3.22 -16.82 2.83
C THR A 113 -3.75 -15.72 3.73
N ILE A 114 -4.05 -14.57 3.16
CA ILE A 114 -4.59 -13.41 3.88
C ILE A 114 -6.11 -13.55 3.92
N PRO A 115 -6.73 -13.68 5.12
CA PRO A 115 -8.17 -13.86 5.22
C PRO A 115 -8.95 -12.61 4.77
N ALA A 116 -10.16 -12.81 4.24
CA ALA A 116 -11.01 -11.76 3.69
C ALA A 116 -11.19 -10.57 4.65
N ALA A 117 -11.39 -10.83 5.93
CA ALA A 117 -11.58 -9.80 6.96
C ALA A 117 -10.40 -8.81 7.10
N ARG A 118 -9.20 -9.17 6.62
CA ARG A 118 -8.02 -8.30 6.60
C ARG A 118 -7.81 -7.61 5.26
N MET A 119 -8.58 -7.98 4.24
CA MET A 119 -8.44 -7.44 2.89
C MET A 119 -9.38 -6.26 2.65
N LYS A 120 -8.88 -5.21 1.98
CA LYS A 120 -9.69 -4.03 1.63
C LYS A 120 -10.94 -4.36 0.80
N MET A 121 -10.92 -5.46 0.06
CA MET A 121 -12.00 -5.89 -0.84
C MET A 121 -12.84 -7.03 -0.28
N ASP A 122 -12.67 -7.36 1.00
CA ASP A 122 -13.40 -8.41 1.71
C ASP A 122 -13.38 -9.76 0.97
N ARG A 123 -12.22 -10.06 0.36
CA ARG A 123 -11.95 -11.30 -0.38
C ARG A 123 -10.58 -11.83 0.04
N GLU A 124 -10.51 -13.12 0.37
CA GLU A 124 -9.26 -13.83 0.64
C GLU A 124 -8.23 -13.61 -0.49
N HIS A 125 -6.96 -13.46 -0.12
CA HIS A 125 -5.87 -13.30 -1.05
C HIS A 125 -4.75 -14.28 -0.72
N ARG A 126 -4.42 -15.13 -1.70
CA ARG A 126 -3.31 -16.10 -1.63
C ARG A 126 -2.09 -15.52 -2.33
N VAL A 127 -0.98 -15.50 -1.62
CA VAL A 127 0.29 -14.90 -2.08
C VAL A 127 1.35 -16.00 -2.10
N PRO A 128 1.81 -16.44 -3.27
CA PRO A 128 2.94 -17.36 -3.38
C PRO A 128 4.20 -16.71 -2.82
N LEU A 129 4.95 -17.46 -2.03
CA LEU A 129 6.21 -17.01 -1.43
C LEU A 129 7.38 -17.63 -2.18
N THR A 130 8.31 -16.80 -2.61
CA THR A 130 9.58 -17.28 -3.18
C THR A 130 10.42 -17.96 -2.10
N ALA A 131 11.39 -18.80 -2.50
CA ALA A 131 12.30 -19.47 -1.58
C ALA A 131 13.02 -18.47 -0.66
N GLU A 132 13.40 -17.30 -1.18
CA GLU A 132 14.04 -16.26 -0.39
C GLU A 132 13.07 -15.59 0.62
N ALA A 133 11.79 -15.48 0.28
CA ALA A 133 10.78 -14.97 1.20
C ALA A 133 10.55 -15.98 2.35
N VAL A 134 10.49 -17.27 2.03
CA VAL A 134 10.39 -18.36 3.03
C VAL A 134 11.62 -18.34 3.94
N ALA A 135 12.83 -18.35 3.37
CA ALA A 135 14.07 -18.34 4.16
C ALA A 135 14.17 -17.10 5.06
N MET A 136 13.73 -15.93 4.57
CA MET A 136 13.66 -14.72 5.40
C MET A 136 12.70 -14.89 6.57
N LEU A 137 11.53 -15.48 6.36
CA LEU A 137 10.52 -15.72 7.42
C LEU A 137 11.00 -16.76 8.44
N GLU A 138 11.67 -17.83 7.99
CA GLU A 138 12.24 -18.87 8.86
C GLU A 138 13.33 -18.31 9.77
N ALA A 139 14.09 -17.33 9.31
CA ALA A 139 15.13 -16.65 10.08
C ALA A 139 14.59 -15.64 11.12
N LEU A 140 13.28 -15.34 11.11
CA LEU A 140 12.70 -14.41 12.07
C LEU A 140 12.52 -15.05 13.44
N PRO A 141 12.75 -14.31 14.54
CA PRO A 141 12.41 -14.79 15.87
C PRO A 141 10.89 -14.91 16.00
N ARG A 142 10.45 -16.03 16.59
CA ARG A 142 9.05 -16.24 16.98
C ARG A 142 8.90 -15.97 18.47
N PHE A 143 7.96 -15.12 18.82
CA PHE A 143 7.64 -14.79 20.22
C PHE A 143 6.45 -15.64 20.66
N ALA A 144 6.60 -16.39 21.76
CA ALA A 144 5.65 -17.43 22.19
C ALA A 144 4.19 -16.94 22.27
N ASP A 145 3.98 -15.73 22.79
CA ASP A 145 2.63 -15.17 23.02
C ASP A 145 2.23 -14.11 21.97
N ASN A 146 2.94 -14.07 20.82
CA ASN A 146 2.66 -13.08 19.81
C ASN A 146 2.42 -13.75 18.45
N PRO A 147 1.18 -13.69 17.93
CA PRO A 147 0.85 -14.29 16.65
C PRO A 147 1.38 -13.52 15.44
N LEU A 148 1.85 -12.26 15.62
CA LEU A 148 2.31 -11.43 14.53
C LEU A 148 3.68 -11.86 14.00
N VAL A 149 3.85 -11.84 12.69
CA VAL A 149 5.13 -12.10 12.00
C VAL A 149 6.11 -10.94 12.24
N PHE A 150 5.60 -9.73 12.22
CA PHE A 150 6.39 -8.49 12.37
C PHE A 150 5.85 -7.65 13.53
N PRO A 151 6.04 -8.06 14.79
CA PRO A 151 5.55 -7.29 15.93
C PRO A 151 6.32 -5.97 16.10
N ALA A 152 5.64 -4.97 16.62
CA ALA A 152 6.28 -3.76 17.13
C ALA A 152 7.13 -4.09 18.38
N PRO A 153 8.09 -3.25 18.78
CA PRO A 153 8.92 -3.50 19.98
C PRO A 153 8.12 -3.69 21.28
N ARG A 154 6.88 -3.21 21.34
CA ARG A 154 5.98 -3.39 22.49
C ARG A 154 4.99 -4.55 22.30
N GLY A 155 5.19 -5.40 21.29
CA GLY A 155 4.43 -6.64 21.06
C GLY A 155 3.19 -6.51 20.18
N GLY A 156 2.64 -5.33 19.95
CA GLY A 156 1.47 -5.11 19.09
C GLY A 156 1.81 -4.95 17.61
N GLU A 157 0.80 -4.63 16.80
CA GLU A 157 0.98 -4.30 15.38
C GLU A 157 1.84 -3.03 15.23
N MET A 158 2.71 -3.01 14.22
CA MET A 158 3.48 -1.82 13.86
C MET A 158 2.57 -0.68 13.43
N SER A 159 2.97 0.57 13.72
CA SER A 159 2.28 1.73 13.20
C SER A 159 2.33 1.77 11.66
N ASP A 160 1.36 2.45 11.06
CA ASP A 160 1.31 2.66 9.60
C ASP A 160 2.52 3.45 9.07
N MET A 161 3.17 4.24 9.94
CA MET A 161 4.36 5.01 9.61
C MET A 161 5.66 4.21 9.64
N THR A 162 5.69 2.99 10.20
CA THR A 162 6.95 2.23 10.39
C THR A 162 7.65 1.94 9.07
N LEU A 163 6.94 1.40 8.08
CA LEU A 163 7.52 1.09 6.77
C LEU A 163 7.95 2.36 6.04
N SER A 164 7.15 3.42 6.15
CA SER A 164 7.48 4.74 5.57
C SER A 164 8.72 5.35 6.20
N ALA A 165 8.88 5.23 7.51
CA ALA A 165 10.07 5.70 8.22
C ALA A 165 11.32 4.91 7.81
N THR A 166 11.18 3.59 7.61
CA THR A 166 12.29 2.74 7.11
C THR A 166 12.71 3.17 5.69
N MET A 167 11.76 3.39 4.78
CA MET A 167 12.04 3.91 3.43
C MET A 167 12.77 5.25 3.47
N LYS A 168 12.31 6.19 4.31
CA LYS A 168 12.94 7.51 4.46
C LYS A 168 14.37 7.40 4.98
N ARG A 169 14.62 6.53 5.96
CA ARG A 169 15.98 6.31 6.52
C ARG A 169 16.91 5.68 5.50
N LEU A 170 16.42 4.74 4.66
CA LEU A 170 17.21 4.15 3.57
C LEU A 170 17.59 5.23 2.55
N HIS A 171 16.63 6.04 2.13
CA HIS A 171 16.88 7.15 1.20
C HIS A 171 17.89 8.13 1.77
N ALA A 172 17.71 8.58 3.01
CA ALA A 172 18.63 9.52 3.67
C ALA A 172 20.04 8.95 3.79
N ALA A 173 20.18 7.70 4.26
CA ALA A 173 21.49 7.06 4.39
C ALA A 173 22.24 6.93 3.06
N ASP A 174 21.54 6.65 1.96
CA ASP A 174 22.14 6.61 0.63
C ASP A 174 22.62 7.99 0.19
N VAL A 175 21.82 9.04 0.43
CA VAL A 175 22.19 10.43 0.12
C VAL A 175 23.37 10.88 0.97
N ASP A 176 23.37 10.58 2.27
CA ASP A 176 24.46 10.93 3.19
C ASP A 176 25.78 10.23 2.80
N ALA A 177 25.69 9.05 2.18
CA ALA A 177 26.83 8.34 1.61
C ALA A 177 27.26 8.84 0.20
N GLY A 178 26.65 9.91 -0.31
CA GLY A 178 26.94 10.49 -1.62
C GLY A 178 26.18 9.84 -2.78
N GLY A 179 25.23 8.95 -2.51
CA GLY A 179 24.38 8.33 -3.52
C GLY A 179 23.22 9.24 -3.98
N PRO A 180 22.51 8.85 -5.05
CA PRO A 180 21.38 9.62 -5.59
C PRO A 180 20.09 9.52 -4.75
N GLY A 181 20.08 8.70 -3.72
CA GLY A 181 18.86 8.31 -3.02
C GLY A 181 17.99 7.33 -3.83
N PHE A 182 16.83 7.03 -3.30
CA PHE A 182 15.82 6.19 -3.95
C PHE A 182 14.64 7.08 -4.36
N ILE A 183 14.69 7.59 -5.60
CA ILE A 183 13.80 8.65 -6.11
C ILE A 183 12.94 8.11 -7.25
N ASP A 184 11.67 8.45 -7.23
CA ASP A 184 10.77 8.22 -8.35
C ASP A 184 11.12 9.09 -9.55
N ARG A 185 11.21 8.50 -10.73
CA ARG A 185 11.64 9.17 -11.95
C ARG A 185 10.70 10.30 -12.37
N VAL A 186 9.40 10.10 -12.16
CA VAL A 186 8.36 11.02 -12.64
C VAL A 186 8.12 12.15 -11.64
N SER A 187 7.82 11.82 -10.41
CA SER A 187 7.48 12.80 -9.38
C SER A 187 8.70 13.50 -8.76
N LYS A 188 9.91 12.96 -8.98
CA LYS A 188 11.17 13.43 -8.37
C LYS A 188 11.17 13.41 -6.84
N ARG A 189 10.25 12.67 -6.24
CA ARG A 189 10.12 12.51 -4.78
C ARG A 189 10.71 11.19 -4.31
N PRO A 190 11.17 11.11 -3.05
CA PRO A 190 11.60 9.86 -2.44
C PRO A 190 10.52 8.79 -2.54
N ALA A 191 10.93 7.57 -2.89
CA ALA A 191 10.05 6.43 -2.99
C ALA A 191 9.36 6.11 -1.65
N VAL A 192 8.15 5.59 -1.71
CA VAL A 192 7.33 5.21 -0.54
C VAL A 192 6.94 3.74 -0.60
N PRO A 193 6.57 3.10 0.54
CA PRO A 193 6.22 1.67 0.55
C PRO A 193 5.15 1.29 -0.47
N HIS A 194 4.13 2.11 -0.65
CA HIS A 194 3.09 1.84 -1.64
C HIS A 194 3.62 1.88 -3.08
N GLY A 195 4.65 2.67 -3.36
CA GLY A 195 5.34 2.73 -4.65
C GLY A 195 6.03 1.42 -5.05
N LEU A 196 6.38 0.54 -4.09
CA LEU A 196 6.93 -0.79 -4.39
C LEU A 196 5.98 -1.65 -5.25
N ARG A 197 4.68 -1.45 -5.10
CA ARG A 197 3.65 -2.11 -5.92
C ARG A 197 3.66 -1.61 -7.37
N SER A 198 3.93 -0.32 -7.56
CA SER A 198 4.16 0.25 -8.90
C SER A 198 5.45 -0.30 -9.49
N THR A 199 6.55 -0.37 -8.72
CA THR A 199 7.80 -1.00 -9.15
C THR A 199 7.59 -2.45 -9.60
N PHE A 200 6.82 -3.24 -8.84
CA PHE A 200 6.44 -4.60 -9.22
C PHE A 200 5.65 -4.63 -10.52
N ARG A 201 4.65 -3.76 -10.68
CA ARG A 201 3.82 -3.67 -11.89
C ARG A 201 4.66 -3.31 -13.12
N ASP A 202 5.56 -2.35 -12.97
CA ASP A 202 6.50 -1.92 -14.02
C ASP A 202 7.46 -3.07 -14.38
N TRP A 203 7.99 -3.79 -13.37
CA TRP A 203 8.86 -4.94 -13.60
C TRP A 203 8.15 -6.05 -14.37
N VAL A 204 6.91 -6.39 -14.03
CA VAL A 204 6.14 -7.39 -14.79
C VAL A 204 5.98 -6.93 -16.24
N ALA A 205 5.65 -5.66 -16.47
CA ALA A 205 5.42 -5.13 -17.82
C ALA A 205 6.68 -5.03 -18.67
N GLU A 206 7.83 -4.68 -18.07
CA GLU A 206 9.06 -4.36 -18.81
C GLU A 206 10.07 -5.50 -18.84
N ARG A 207 10.02 -6.44 -17.91
CA ARG A 207 11.06 -7.45 -17.68
C ARG A 207 10.57 -8.89 -17.70
N THR A 208 9.27 -9.11 -17.91
CA THR A 208 8.70 -10.46 -17.96
C THR A 208 7.78 -10.64 -19.16
N HIS A 209 7.40 -11.88 -19.43
CA HIS A 209 6.40 -12.23 -20.43
C HIS A 209 5.03 -12.54 -19.81
N PHE A 210 4.86 -12.29 -18.49
CA PHE A 210 3.60 -12.54 -17.83
C PHE A 210 2.52 -11.55 -18.29
N PRO A 211 1.29 -12.02 -18.48
CA PRO A 211 0.17 -11.14 -18.80
C PRO A 211 -0.06 -10.07 -17.73
N GLY A 212 -0.39 -8.86 -18.15
CA GLY A 212 -0.61 -7.75 -17.21
C GLY A 212 -1.72 -7.98 -16.19
N ASP A 213 -2.73 -8.77 -16.52
CA ASP A 213 -3.80 -9.17 -15.61
C ASP A 213 -3.33 -10.10 -14.49
N MET A 214 -2.27 -10.90 -14.71
CA MET A 214 -1.62 -11.67 -13.65
C MET A 214 -1.00 -10.73 -12.58
N ALA A 215 -0.37 -9.63 -13.00
CA ALA A 215 0.12 -8.63 -12.07
C ALA A 215 -1.02 -7.97 -11.27
N GLU A 216 -2.16 -7.69 -11.90
CA GLU A 216 -3.34 -7.15 -11.20
C GLU A 216 -3.90 -8.13 -10.15
N VAL A 217 -3.94 -9.44 -10.48
CA VAL A 217 -4.33 -10.49 -9.51
C VAL A 217 -3.33 -10.56 -8.36
N ALA A 218 -2.03 -10.61 -8.63
CA ALA A 218 -0.98 -10.62 -7.61
C ALA A 218 -1.04 -9.40 -6.69
N LEU A 219 -1.45 -8.26 -7.23
CA LEU A 219 -1.67 -7.02 -6.48
C LEU A 219 -3.02 -6.97 -5.74
N ALA A 220 -3.84 -8.01 -5.79
CA ALA A 220 -5.23 -8.00 -5.29
C ALA A 220 -6.02 -6.77 -5.78
N HIS A 221 -5.86 -6.41 -7.06
CA HIS A 221 -6.67 -5.41 -7.73
C HIS A 221 -7.90 -6.07 -8.37
N ARG A 222 -8.94 -5.27 -8.62
CA ARG A 222 -10.04 -5.74 -9.47
C ARG A 222 -9.54 -5.81 -10.91
N VAL A 223 -9.69 -6.95 -11.55
CA VAL A 223 -9.52 -7.04 -13.00
C VAL A 223 -10.60 -6.16 -13.66
N ALA A 224 -10.19 -5.34 -14.61
CA ALA A 224 -10.95 -4.16 -15.07
C ALA A 224 -12.34 -4.45 -15.67
N SER A 225 -12.63 -5.68 -16.11
CA SER A 225 -13.94 -6.06 -16.68
C SER A 225 -14.81 -6.78 -15.65
N ALA A 226 -15.95 -6.18 -15.28
CA ALA A 226 -16.94 -6.83 -14.43
C ALA A 226 -17.44 -8.16 -15.05
N VAL A 227 -17.48 -8.23 -16.37
CA VAL A 227 -17.86 -9.44 -17.14
C VAL A 227 -16.76 -10.49 -16.97
N GLU A 228 -15.49 -10.15 -17.16
CA GLU A 228 -14.36 -11.06 -16.99
C GLU A 228 -14.21 -11.53 -15.54
N ALA A 229 -14.40 -10.64 -14.57
CA ALA A 229 -14.40 -10.97 -13.15
C ALA A 229 -15.47 -11.99 -12.76
N SER A 230 -16.63 -12.00 -13.44
CA SER A 230 -17.73 -12.95 -13.17
C SER A 230 -17.40 -14.38 -13.66
N TYR A 231 -16.51 -14.53 -14.65
CA TYR A 231 -16.07 -15.83 -15.18
C TYR A 231 -14.78 -16.34 -14.51
N ARG A 232 -14.02 -15.47 -13.86
CA ARG A 232 -12.72 -15.80 -13.28
C ARG A 232 -12.87 -16.26 -11.83
N ARG A 233 -12.76 -17.57 -11.59
CA ARG A 233 -12.82 -18.18 -10.25
C ARG A 233 -11.44 -18.51 -9.67
N GLY A 234 -10.41 -18.58 -10.49
CA GLY A 234 -9.03 -18.90 -10.08
C GLY A 234 -8.22 -17.67 -9.68
N ASP A 235 -7.26 -17.87 -8.80
CA ASP A 235 -6.31 -16.88 -8.29
C ASP A 235 -4.96 -16.85 -9.01
N MET A 236 -4.81 -17.64 -10.08
CA MET A 236 -3.58 -17.78 -10.90
C MET A 236 -2.32 -18.21 -10.12
N VAL A 237 -2.45 -18.75 -8.92
CA VAL A 237 -1.32 -19.16 -8.09
C VAL A 237 -0.46 -20.26 -8.72
N GLU A 238 -1.05 -21.08 -9.58
CA GLU A 238 -0.36 -22.19 -10.28
C GLU A 238 0.29 -21.80 -11.62
N LYS A 239 0.23 -20.54 -12.00
CA LYS A 239 0.85 -19.99 -13.24
C LYS A 239 2.12 -19.23 -12.95
#